data_3f94c5d2be312e0dad29ea291b786988
#
_entry.id   3f94c5d2be312e0dad29ea291b786988
#
_cell.length_a   1.000
_cell.length_b   1.000
_cell.length_c   1.000
_cell.angle_alpha   90.00
_cell.angle_beta   90.00
_cell.angle_gamma   90.00
#
_symmetry.space_group_name_H-M   'P 1'
#
loop_
_entity.id
_entity.type
_entity.pdbx_description
1 polymer ?
#
loop_
_entity_poly.entity_id
_entity_poly.type
_entity_poly.pdbx_seq_one_letter_code
_entity_poly.pdbx_strand_id
1 'polypeptide(L)'
;CSQSRGLGDVYKRQGFYDDPVDVIEGPLMDGMNIVGDLFGSGKMFLPQVVKSARVMKKAVAHLVPFIEKNKQKKGLSEASNGTILLATVKGDVHDIGKNIVGVVLACNGYNIIDLGVMVPADKILEKAKEVNADIIGLSGLITPSLDEMIHVASEMKRQNFQIPLLIGGATTSKKHTAVKIEECYKSSVFHVQDASRCVGVASALLNPEKKEEHV
;
A
#
# COMPACT_ATOMS: atom_id res chain seq x y z
N CYS A 1 -20.40 -12.24 -20.39
CA CYS A 1 -19.27 -12.95 -21.04
C CYS A 1 -17.89 -12.33 -20.87
N SER A 2 -17.77 -11.00 -20.60
CA SER A 2 -16.44 -10.36 -20.44
C SER A 2 -15.80 -10.58 -19.05
N GLN A 3 -16.59 -10.88 -18.02
CA GLN A 3 -16.08 -11.13 -16.67
C GLN A 3 -15.37 -12.48 -16.50
N SER A 4 -15.73 -13.47 -17.34
CA SER A 4 -15.07 -14.79 -17.29
C SER A 4 -13.71 -14.83 -18.00
N ARG A 5 -13.44 -13.91 -18.92
CA ARG A 5 -12.15 -13.86 -19.63
C ARG A 5 -11.01 -13.43 -18.72
N GLY A 6 -11.19 -12.42 -17.87
CA GLY A 6 -10.14 -11.96 -16.95
C GLY A 6 -9.71 -13.01 -15.92
N LEU A 7 -10.65 -13.77 -15.35
CA LEU A 7 -10.34 -14.88 -14.45
C LEU A 7 -9.70 -16.06 -15.19
N GLY A 8 -10.12 -16.34 -16.44
CA GLY A 8 -9.51 -17.37 -17.28
C GLY A 8 -8.05 -17.04 -17.63
N ASP A 9 -7.71 -15.76 -17.80
CA ASP A 9 -6.34 -15.35 -18.09
C ASP A 9 -5.44 -15.45 -16.84
N VAL A 10 -5.97 -15.16 -15.64
CA VAL A 10 -5.25 -15.40 -14.36
C VAL A 10 -4.98 -16.91 -14.19
N TYR A 11 -5.96 -17.75 -14.45
CA TYR A 11 -5.79 -19.22 -14.39
C TYR A 11 -4.73 -19.75 -15.35
N LYS A 12 -4.73 -19.26 -16.60
CA LYS A 12 -3.73 -19.64 -17.60
C LYS A 12 -2.33 -19.16 -17.20
N ARG A 13 -2.21 -17.96 -16.64
CA ARG A 13 -0.91 -17.39 -16.26
C ARG A 13 -0.30 -18.02 -15.02
N GLN A 14 -1.10 -18.59 -14.11
CA GLN A 14 -0.57 -19.38 -12.98
C GLN A 14 0.32 -20.56 -13.42
N GLY A 15 0.09 -21.13 -14.63
CA GLY A 15 0.93 -22.18 -15.18
C GLY A 15 2.27 -21.70 -15.77
N PHE A 16 2.47 -20.37 -15.90
CA PHE A 16 3.69 -19.76 -16.45
C PHE A 16 4.60 -19.15 -15.37
N TYR A 17 4.13 -19.06 -14.14
CA TYR A 17 4.86 -18.47 -13.03
C TYR A 17 5.00 -19.48 -11.89
N ASP A 18 6.20 -19.65 -11.39
CA ASP A 18 6.48 -20.59 -10.29
C ASP A 18 5.93 -20.06 -8.95
N ASP A 19 5.83 -18.75 -8.79
CA ASP A 19 5.24 -18.11 -7.63
C ASP A 19 3.96 -17.33 -8.00
N PRO A 20 2.82 -17.59 -7.32
CA PRO A 20 1.60 -16.81 -7.52
C PRO A 20 1.76 -15.30 -7.26
N VAL A 21 2.75 -14.90 -6.46
CA VAL A 21 3.08 -13.49 -6.22
C VAL A 21 3.57 -12.81 -7.49
N ASP A 22 4.36 -13.50 -8.32
CA ASP A 22 4.85 -12.96 -9.60
C ASP A 22 3.72 -12.61 -10.57
N VAL A 23 2.58 -13.30 -10.47
CA VAL A 23 1.37 -12.96 -11.26
C VAL A 23 0.81 -11.61 -10.83
N ILE A 24 0.90 -11.27 -9.54
CA ILE A 24 0.43 -9.99 -9.01
C ILE A 24 1.41 -8.89 -9.38
N GLU A 25 2.70 -9.07 -9.08
CA GLU A 25 3.76 -8.06 -9.29
C GLU A 25 4.04 -7.79 -10.77
N GLY A 26 3.88 -8.78 -11.63
CA GLY A 26 4.02 -8.64 -13.07
C GLY A 26 2.70 -8.23 -13.74
N PRO A 27 2.00 -9.18 -14.39
CA PRO A 27 0.91 -8.84 -15.31
C PRO A 27 -0.28 -8.10 -14.69
N LEU A 28 -0.58 -8.30 -13.39
CA LEU A 28 -1.69 -7.59 -12.75
C LEU A 28 -1.31 -6.15 -12.44
N MET A 29 -0.10 -5.90 -11.95
CA MET A 29 0.39 -4.56 -11.68
C MET A 29 0.67 -3.80 -12.98
N ASP A 30 1.21 -4.43 -14.00
CA ASP A 30 1.38 -3.84 -15.33
C ASP A 30 0.05 -3.36 -15.90
N GLY A 31 -1.00 -4.19 -15.78
CA GLY A 31 -2.36 -3.81 -16.17
C GLY A 31 -2.88 -2.60 -15.39
N MET A 32 -2.62 -2.51 -14.09
CA MET A 32 -3.04 -1.36 -13.28
C MET A 32 -2.23 -0.10 -13.60
N ASN A 33 -0.95 -0.21 -13.92
CA ASN A 33 -0.13 0.91 -14.37
C ASN A 33 -0.69 1.51 -15.68
N ILE A 34 -1.06 0.66 -16.65
CA ILE A 34 -1.73 1.09 -17.90
C ILE A 34 -3.05 1.80 -17.58
N VAL A 35 -3.85 1.28 -16.66
CA VAL A 35 -5.10 1.93 -16.21
C VAL A 35 -4.81 3.30 -15.60
N GLY A 36 -3.77 3.42 -14.78
CA GLY A 36 -3.32 4.67 -14.18
C GLY A 36 -2.91 5.71 -15.23
N ASP A 37 -2.11 5.31 -16.23
CA ASP A 37 -1.67 6.17 -17.32
C ASP A 37 -2.83 6.65 -18.20
N LEU A 38 -3.77 5.74 -18.51
CA LEU A 38 -4.97 6.09 -19.28
C LEU A 38 -5.89 7.03 -18.51
N PHE A 39 -6.01 6.87 -17.21
CA PHE A 39 -6.78 7.78 -16.36
C PHE A 39 -6.08 9.14 -16.25
N GLY A 40 -4.78 9.16 -15.97
CA GLY A 40 -3.98 10.40 -15.89
C GLY A 40 -3.94 11.20 -17.20
N SER A 41 -4.01 10.52 -18.34
CA SER A 41 -4.10 11.17 -19.67
C SER A 41 -5.53 11.53 -20.10
N GLY A 42 -6.54 11.31 -19.26
CA GLY A 42 -7.94 11.59 -19.55
C GLY A 42 -8.61 10.63 -20.55
N LYS A 43 -7.93 9.55 -20.93
CA LYS A 43 -8.47 8.53 -21.86
C LYS A 43 -9.35 7.48 -21.18
N MET A 44 -9.34 7.44 -19.86
CA MET A 44 -10.16 6.54 -19.05
C MET A 44 -10.89 7.33 -17.96
N PHE A 45 -12.15 6.97 -17.69
CA PHE A 45 -12.98 7.63 -16.69
C PHE A 45 -13.03 6.84 -15.37
N LEU A 46 -13.31 7.52 -14.27
CA LEU A 46 -13.34 6.95 -12.93
C LEU A 46 -14.14 5.64 -12.81
N PRO A 47 -15.35 5.47 -13.40
CA PRO A 47 -16.07 4.20 -13.35
C PRO A 47 -15.31 3.02 -13.95
N GLN A 48 -14.48 3.28 -14.98
CA GLN A 48 -13.66 2.24 -15.62
C GLN A 48 -12.48 1.86 -14.72
N VAL A 49 -11.86 2.84 -14.07
CA VAL A 49 -10.79 2.60 -13.07
C VAL A 49 -11.31 1.76 -11.91
N VAL A 50 -12.47 2.12 -11.34
CA VAL A 50 -13.13 1.35 -10.28
C VAL A 50 -13.43 -0.09 -10.72
N LYS A 51 -13.87 -0.28 -11.97
CA LYS A 51 -14.11 -1.60 -12.52
C LYS A 51 -12.83 -2.42 -12.64
N SER A 52 -11.74 -1.81 -13.10
CA SER A 52 -10.41 -2.44 -13.17
C SER A 52 -9.88 -2.82 -11.79
N ALA A 53 -10.00 -1.93 -10.80
CA ALA A 53 -9.63 -2.21 -9.41
C ALA A 53 -10.45 -3.39 -8.82
N ARG A 54 -11.73 -3.50 -9.13
CA ARG A 54 -12.56 -4.65 -8.71
C ARG A 54 -12.09 -5.96 -9.36
N VAL A 55 -11.67 -5.92 -10.61
CA VAL A 55 -11.12 -7.09 -11.30
C VAL A 55 -9.80 -7.49 -10.65
N MET A 56 -8.91 -6.54 -10.40
CA MET A 56 -7.66 -6.76 -9.67
C MET A 56 -7.91 -7.43 -8.31
N LYS A 57 -8.80 -6.86 -7.49
CA LYS A 57 -9.16 -7.42 -6.18
C LYS A 57 -9.65 -8.87 -6.26
N LYS A 58 -10.48 -9.20 -7.27
CA LYS A 58 -10.96 -10.58 -7.48
C LYS A 58 -9.84 -11.51 -7.92
N ALA A 59 -8.94 -11.05 -8.79
CA ALA A 59 -7.80 -11.83 -9.25
C ALA A 59 -6.86 -12.17 -8.08
N VAL A 60 -6.53 -11.16 -7.25
CA VAL A 60 -5.71 -11.35 -6.05
C VAL A 60 -6.38 -12.29 -5.05
N ALA A 61 -7.67 -12.12 -4.76
CA ALA A 61 -8.41 -13.02 -3.87
C ALA A 61 -8.37 -14.47 -4.34
N HIS A 62 -8.32 -14.70 -5.66
CA HIS A 62 -8.17 -16.05 -6.23
C HIS A 62 -6.76 -16.60 -6.00
N LEU A 63 -5.72 -15.75 -6.02
CA LEU A 63 -4.32 -16.16 -5.83
C LEU A 63 -3.94 -16.41 -4.37
N VAL A 64 -4.61 -15.76 -3.40
CA VAL A 64 -4.31 -15.88 -1.96
C VAL A 64 -4.16 -17.33 -1.48
N PRO A 65 -5.08 -18.28 -1.76
CA PRO A 65 -4.94 -19.66 -1.29
C PRO A 65 -3.69 -20.37 -1.84
N PHE A 66 -3.24 -19.99 -3.04
CA PHE A 66 -2.03 -20.56 -3.65
C PHE A 66 -0.77 -19.96 -3.03
N ILE A 67 -0.79 -18.66 -2.70
CA ILE A 67 0.29 -17.99 -1.97
C ILE A 67 0.48 -18.62 -0.61
N GLU A 68 -0.60 -18.85 0.14
CA GLU A 68 -0.57 -19.49 1.45
C GLU A 68 0.01 -20.92 1.38
N LYS A 69 -0.41 -21.72 0.38
CA LYS A 69 0.16 -23.05 0.14
C LYS A 69 1.65 -23.01 -0.19
N ASN A 70 2.09 -22.02 -0.98
CA ASN A 70 3.50 -21.89 -1.30
C ASN A 70 4.33 -21.46 -0.09
N LYS A 71 3.82 -20.58 0.76
CA LYS A 71 4.46 -20.21 2.04
C LYS A 71 4.67 -21.43 2.94
N GLN A 72 3.64 -22.25 3.08
CA GLN A 72 3.73 -23.50 3.86
C GLN A 72 4.76 -24.49 3.30
N LYS A 73 4.84 -24.64 1.97
CA LYS A 73 5.82 -25.52 1.31
C LYS A 73 7.27 -25.03 1.44
N LYS A 74 7.48 -23.73 1.44
CA LYS A 74 8.82 -23.11 1.56
C LYS A 74 9.33 -23.09 3.01
N GLY A 75 8.58 -23.62 3.98
CA GLY A 75 8.97 -23.64 5.41
C GLY A 75 9.13 -22.25 6.01
N LEU A 76 8.59 -21.23 5.34
CA LEU A 76 8.50 -19.86 5.84
C LEU A 76 7.36 -19.83 6.85
N SER A 77 7.65 -20.34 8.05
CA SER A 77 6.76 -20.25 9.19
C SER A 77 6.49 -18.80 9.50
N GLU A 78 5.24 -18.43 9.60
CA GLU A 78 4.58 -17.34 10.36
C GLU A 78 5.33 -16.03 10.69
N ALA A 79 6.61 -15.88 10.34
CA ALA A 79 7.30 -14.60 10.49
C ALA A 79 6.79 -13.65 9.41
N SER A 80 5.87 -12.78 9.79
CA SER A 80 5.51 -11.61 9.01
C SER A 80 6.78 -10.79 8.72
N ASN A 81 6.91 -10.28 7.50
CA ASN A 81 8.00 -9.36 7.13
C ASN A 81 7.91 -8.01 7.89
N GLY A 82 6.89 -7.86 8.73
CA GLY A 82 6.60 -6.70 9.55
C GLY A 82 5.11 -6.37 9.55
N THR A 83 4.70 -5.54 10.51
CA THR A 83 3.32 -5.07 10.66
C THR A 83 3.19 -3.64 10.11
N ILE A 84 2.33 -3.45 9.13
CA ILE A 84 2.07 -2.15 8.50
C ILE A 84 0.64 -1.71 8.80
N LEU A 85 0.51 -0.55 9.44
CA LEU A 85 -0.77 0.06 9.73
C LEU A 85 -1.14 1.04 8.63
N LEU A 86 -2.31 0.88 8.04
CA LEU A 86 -2.83 1.75 6.98
C LEU A 86 -4.07 2.51 7.45
N ALA A 87 -4.15 3.79 7.11
CA ALA A 87 -5.32 4.61 7.38
C ALA A 87 -5.54 5.67 6.31
N THR A 88 -6.80 5.94 5.97
CA THR A 88 -7.18 7.18 5.31
C THR A 88 -7.44 8.24 6.38
N VAL A 89 -6.76 9.37 6.29
CA VAL A 89 -6.77 10.41 7.32
C VAL A 89 -8.15 11.02 7.55
N LYS A 90 -8.32 11.68 8.68
CA LYS A 90 -9.56 12.34 9.08
C LYS A 90 -10.10 13.25 7.97
N GLY A 91 -11.41 13.21 7.77
CA GLY A 91 -12.11 14.01 6.76
C GLY A 91 -12.05 13.46 5.34
N ASP A 92 -11.34 12.37 5.09
CA ASP A 92 -11.22 11.74 3.78
C ASP A 92 -11.83 10.32 3.76
N VAL A 93 -12.57 10.02 2.70
CA VAL A 93 -13.30 8.74 2.52
C VAL A 93 -12.74 7.92 1.35
N HIS A 94 -11.70 8.40 0.68
CA HIS A 94 -11.14 7.77 -0.51
C HIS A 94 -10.12 6.69 -0.13
N ASP A 95 -10.50 5.45 -0.22
CA ASP A 95 -9.70 4.30 0.24
C ASP A 95 -9.29 3.31 -0.86
N ILE A 96 -9.70 3.51 -2.11
CA ILE A 96 -9.44 2.54 -3.19
C ILE A 96 -7.92 2.32 -3.35
N GLY A 97 -7.13 3.38 -3.41
CA GLY A 97 -5.68 3.29 -3.54
C GLY A 97 -5.03 2.60 -2.33
N LYS A 98 -5.44 2.98 -1.12
CA LYS A 98 -4.98 2.37 0.13
C LYS A 98 -5.29 0.87 0.17
N ASN A 99 -6.49 0.47 -0.22
CA ASN A 99 -6.89 -0.93 -0.23
C ASN A 99 -6.07 -1.76 -1.21
N ILE A 100 -5.71 -1.20 -2.38
CA ILE A 100 -4.82 -1.87 -3.35
C ILE A 100 -3.43 -2.04 -2.73
N VAL A 101 -2.87 -1.00 -2.13
CA VAL A 101 -1.58 -1.05 -1.43
C VAL A 101 -1.60 -2.12 -0.33
N GLY A 102 -2.64 -2.14 0.51
CA GLY A 102 -2.79 -3.14 1.57
C GLY A 102 -2.81 -4.57 1.04
N VAL A 103 -3.52 -4.83 -0.05
CA VAL A 103 -3.56 -6.14 -0.69
C VAL A 103 -2.20 -6.54 -1.22
N VAL A 104 -1.50 -5.65 -1.93
CA VAL A 104 -0.17 -5.93 -2.50
C VAL A 104 0.84 -6.22 -1.39
N LEU A 105 0.87 -5.42 -0.33
CA LEU A 105 1.74 -5.65 0.82
C LEU A 105 1.43 -6.97 1.55
N ALA A 106 0.14 -7.28 1.76
CA ALA A 106 -0.26 -8.55 2.37
C ALA A 106 0.18 -9.76 1.54
N CYS A 107 0.10 -9.68 0.21
CA CYS A 107 0.59 -10.71 -0.70
C CYS A 107 2.12 -10.91 -0.59
N ASN A 108 2.85 -9.85 -0.22
CA ASN A 108 4.30 -9.88 0.00
C ASN A 108 4.69 -10.23 1.45
N GLY A 109 3.77 -10.75 2.24
CA GLY A 109 4.07 -11.30 3.56
C GLY A 109 4.06 -10.31 4.71
N TYR A 110 3.56 -9.09 4.49
CA TYR A 110 3.34 -8.12 5.57
C TYR A 110 2.00 -8.37 6.27
N ASN A 111 1.99 -8.15 7.59
CA ASN A 111 0.77 -8.12 8.37
C ASN A 111 0.13 -6.73 8.23
N ILE A 112 -1.05 -6.64 7.61
CA ILE A 112 -1.71 -5.37 7.33
C ILE A 112 -2.84 -5.12 8.30
N ILE A 113 -2.76 -4.01 9.02
CA ILE A 113 -3.82 -3.49 9.88
C ILE A 113 -4.42 -2.27 9.20
N ASP A 114 -5.60 -2.41 8.63
CA ASP A 114 -6.31 -1.32 7.97
C ASP A 114 -7.37 -0.71 8.90
N LEU A 115 -7.21 0.57 9.24
CA LEU A 115 -8.14 1.31 10.09
C LEU A 115 -9.34 1.89 9.33
N GLY A 116 -9.36 1.75 8.00
CA GLY A 116 -10.43 2.30 7.18
C GLY A 116 -10.23 3.77 6.83
N VAL A 117 -11.33 4.52 6.84
CA VAL A 117 -11.40 5.91 6.39
C VAL A 117 -11.74 6.87 7.53
N MET A 118 -11.50 8.16 7.32
CA MET A 118 -11.81 9.24 8.28
C MET A 118 -11.18 9.03 9.67
N VAL A 119 -9.99 8.45 9.72
CA VAL A 119 -9.34 8.06 10.98
C VAL A 119 -8.57 9.25 11.58
N PRO A 120 -8.90 9.71 12.80
CA PRO A 120 -8.17 10.78 13.44
C PRO A 120 -6.79 10.33 13.94
N ALA A 121 -5.87 11.29 14.08
CA ALA A 121 -4.47 11.05 14.44
C ALA A 121 -4.29 10.26 15.73
N ASP A 122 -5.06 10.56 16.77
CA ASP A 122 -5.02 9.87 18.07
C ASP A 122 -5.31 8.36 17.90
N LYS A 123 -6.30 8.01 17.12
CA LYS A 123 -6.67 6.61 16.84
C LYS A 123 -5.60 5.87 16.02
N ILE A 124 -5.00 6.55 15.04
CA ILE A 124 -3.89 5.98 14.26
C ILE A 124 -2.73 5.65 15.19
N LEU A 125 -2.32 6.58 16.03
CA LEU A 125 -1.16 6.42 16.89
C LEU A 125 -1.39 5.47 18.07
N GLU A 126 -2.59 5.48 18.66
CA GLU A 126 -3.01 4.52 19.67
C GLU A 126 -2.92 3.09 19.15
N LYS A 127 -3.51 2.85 17.97
CA LYS A 127 -3.50 1.53 17.33
C LYS A 127 -2.11 1.10 16.89
N ALA A 128 -1.30 2.04 16.39
CA ALA A 128 0.08 1.73 16.02
C ALA A 128 0.91 1.21 17.20
N LYS A 129 0.71 1.77 18.41
CA LYS A 129 1.34 1.27 19.64
C LYS A 129 0.78 -0.09 20.06
N GLU A 130 -0.55 -0.26 20.01
CA GLU A 130 -1.22 -1.51 20.41
C GLU A 130 -0.72 -2.71 19.57
N VAL A 131 -0.58 -2.52 18.27
CA VAL A 131 -0.19 -3.60 17.35
C VAL A 131 1.33 -3.68 17.11
N ASN A 132 2.12 -2.82 17.78
CA ASN A 132 3.55 -2.68 17.54
C ASN A 132 3.86 -2.53 16.04
N ALA A 133 3.22 -1.56 15.39
CA ALA A 133 3.41 -1.34 13.96
C ALA A 133 4.86 -0.96 13.64
N ASP A 134 5.41 -1.58 12.60
CA ASP A 134 6.74 -1.28 12.09
C ASP A 134 6.73 -0.11 11.09
N ILE A 135 5.60 0.11 10.41
CA ILE A 135 5.39 1.21 9.47
C ILE A 135 3.96 1.74 9.64
N ILE A 136 3.78 3.06 9.51
CA ILE A 136 2.47 3.69 9.35
C ILE A 136 2.34 4.20 7.91
N GLY A 137 1.25 3.86 7.22
CA GLY A 137 0.91 4.37 5.90
C GLY A 137 -0.36 5.22 5.93
N LEU A 138 -0.24 6.47 5.48
CA LEU A 138 -1.35 7.42 5.39
C LEU A 138 -1.78 7.61 3.94
N SER A 139 -3.09 7.63 3.74
CA SER A 139 -3.72 7.91 2.45
C SER A 139 -4.65 9.11 2.53
N GLY A 140 -4.71 9.88 1.44
CA GLY A 140 -5.65 10.98 1.28
C GLY A 140 -5.74 11.43 -0.17
N LEU A 141 -6.92 11.91 -0.57
CA LEU A 141 -7.20 12.33 -1.94
C LEU A 141 -7.57 13.81 -2.06
N ILE A 142 -8.01 14.44 -0.99
CA ILE A 142 -8.47 15.82 -1.00
C ILE A 142 -7.43 16.75 -0.34
N THR A 143 -7.47 18.04 -0.69
CA THR A 143 -6.48 19.00 -0.18
C THR A 143 -6.40 19.05 1.36
N PRO A 144 -7.52 19.03 2.11
CA PRO A 144 -7.46 19.00 3.59
C PRO A 144 -6.73 17.78 4.17
N SER A 145 -6.64 16.67 3.42
CA SER A 145 -5.91 15.49 3.87
C SER A 145 -4.41 15.74 4.05
N LEU A 146 -3.86 16.72 3.31
CA LEU A 146 -2.46 17.10 3.42
C LEU A 146 -2.15 17.71 4.81
N ASP A 147 -3.04 18.54 5.33
CA ASP A 147 -2.91 19.16 6.66
C ASP A 147 -3.06 18.10 7.77
N GLU A 148 -3.97 17.15 7.58
CA GLU A 148 -4.13 16.03 8.52
C GLU A 148 -2.88 15.11 8.53
N MET A 149 -2.22 14.88 7.39
CA MET A 149 -0.97 14.14 7.34
C MET A 149 0.16 14.85 8.08
N ILE A 150 0.26 16.18 7.94
CA ILE A 150 1.20 17.01 8.71
C ILE A 150 0.90 16.92 10.21
N HIS A 151 -0.38 16.95 10.57
CA HIS A 151 -0.80 16.81 11.98
C HIS A 151 -0.41 15.45 12.55
N VAL A 152 -0.66 14.35 11.83
CA VAL A 152 -0.23 13.00 12.26
C VAL A 152 1.29 12.94 12.45
N ALA A 153 2.08 13.46 11.49
CA ALA A 153 3.54 13.50 11.59
C ALA A 153 4.02 14.28 12.82
N SER A 154 3.40 15.44 13.10
CA SER A 154 3.70 16.27 14.28
C SER A 154 3.38 15.53 15.58
N GLU A 155 2.27 14.81 15.63
CA GLU A 155 1.87 13.99 16.78
C GLU A 155 2.79 12.78 16.97
N MET A 156 3.25 12.14 15.87
CA MET A 156 4.27 11.08 15.93
C MET A 156 5.56 11.60 16.58
N LYS A 157 6.01 12.79 16.18
CA LYS A 157 7.18 13.45 16.80
C LYS A 157 6.95 13.74 18.28
N ARG A 158 5.80 14.34 18.64
CA ARG A 158 5.45 14.66 20.01
C ARG A 158 5.42 13.43 20.92
N GLN A 159 5.01 12.29 20.37
CA GLN A 159 4.92 11.02 21.08
C GLN A 159 6.18 10.15 20.96
N ASN A 160 7.28 10.68 20.40
CA ASN A 160 8.58 10.01 20.23
C ASN A 160 8.52 8.70 19.42
N PHE A 161 7.66 8.61 18.42
CA PHE A 161 7.72 7.50 17.48
C PHE A 161 9.05 7.50 16.70
N GLN A 162 9.53 6.31 16.33
CA GLN A 162 10.75 6.12 15.54
C GLN A 162 10.51 5.30 14.27
N ILE A 163 9.27 4.91 14.03
CA ILE A 163 8.89 4.07 12.88
C ILE A 163 8.71 4.91 11.61
N PRO A 164 8.99 4.34 10.42
CA PRO A 164 8.79 5.03 9.16
C PRO A 164 7.33 5.41 8.89
N LEU A 165 7.15 6.53 8.18
CA LEU A 165 5.87 7.04 7.75
C LEU A 165 5.79 7.04 6.22
N LEU A 166 4.83 6.31 5.65
CA LEU A 166 4.54 6.30 4.21
C LEU A 166 3.39 7.24 3.91
N ILE A 167 3.56 8.08 2.92
CA ILE A 167 2.56 9.06 2.45
C ILE A 167 2.14 8.68 1.04
N GLY A 168 0.84 8.46 0.85
CA GLY A 168 0.26 8.12 -0.44
C GLY A 168 -1.07 8.82 -0.70
N GLY A 169 -1.49 8.81 -1.95
CA GLY A 169 -2.74 9.41 -2.42
C GLY A 169 -2.50 10.43 -3.55
N ALA A 170 -3.52 10.64 -4.38
CA ALA A 170 -3.37 11.39 -5.63
C ALA A 170 -3.05 12.88 -5.45
N THR A 171 -3.37 13.49 -4.32
CA THR A 171 -3.01 14.90 -4.02
C THR A 171 -1.64 15.03 -3.38
N THR A 172 -1.04 13.93 -2.93
CA THR A 172 0.29 13.94 -2.33
C THR A 172 1.38 14.04 -3.40
N SER A 173 2.53 14.58 -3.02
CA SER A 173 3.68 14.66 -3.91
C SER A 173 4.98 14.54 -3.11
N LYS A 174 6.04 14.08 -3.77
CA LYS A 174 7.39 14.03 -3.17
C LYS A 174 7.80 15.38 -2.58
N LYS A 175 7.53 16.48 -3.33
CA LYS A 175 7.86 17.84 -2.90
C LYS A 175 7.12 18.25 -1.63
N HIS A 176 5.80 17.98 -1.56
CA HIS A 176 5.00 18.29 -0.37
C HIS A 176 5.47 17.45 0.82
N THR A 177 5.70 16.15 0.61
CA THR A 177 6.18 15.24 1.66
C THR A 177 7.50 15.72 2.24
N ALA A 178 8.49 16.06 1.39
CA ALA A 178 9.80 16.52 1.84
C ALA A 178 9.74 17.88 2.55
N VAL A 179 8.98 18.85 2.01
CA VAL A 179 8.99 20.23 2.53
C VAL A 179 8.09 20.43 3.75
N LYS A 180 7.00 19.67 3.86
CA LYS A 180 5.96 19.91 4.90
C LYS A 180 5.86 18.81 5.94
N ILE A 181 6.01 17.55 5.54
CA ILE A 181 5.79 16.43 6.44
C ILE A 181 7.11 16.01 7.09
N GLU A 182 8.18 15.88 6.33
CA GLU A 182 9.50 15.48 6.82
C GLU A 182 10.08 16.47 7.86
N GLU A 183 9.84 17.78 7.68
CA GLU A 183 10.20 18.79 8.68
C GLU A 183 9.51 18.58 10.04
N CYS A 184 8.30 18.01 10.01
CA CYS A 184 7.50 17.75 11.20
C CYS A 184 7.86 16.44 11.90
N TYR A 185 8.53 15.50 11.22
CA TYR A 185 8.84 14.20 11.77
C TYR A 185 10.28 13.77 11.40
N LYS A 186 11.15 13.66 12.39
CA LYS A 186 12.59 13.43 12.20
C LYS A 186 12.97 12.01 11.80
N SER A 187 12.06 11.05 11.88
CA SER A 187 12.28 9.70 11.36
C SER A 187 12.01 9.66 9.86
N SER A 188 12.21 8.50 9.25
CA SER A 188 12.08 8.32 7.81
C SER A 188 10.65 8.56 7.31
N VAL A 189 10.45 9.50 6.40
CA VAL A 189 9.17 9.80 5.73
C VAL A 189 9.33 9.56 4.24
N PHE A 190 8.46 8.75 3.64
CA PHE A 190 8.55 8.39 2.22
C PHE A 190 7.24 8.64 1.51
N HIS A 191 7.35 9.25 0.33
CA HIS A 191 6.23 9.36 -0.58
C HIS A 191 6.14 8.11 -1.46
N VAL A 192 5.02 7.42 -1.41
CA VAL A 192 4.73 6.25 -2.26
C VAL A 192 3.79 6.69 -3.39
N GLN A 193 4.31 6.73 -4.59
CA GLN A 193 3.58 7.24 -5.75
C GLN A 193 2.45 6.30 -6.20
N ASP A 194 2.70 5.00 -6.12
CA ASP A 194 1.77 3.96 -6.56
C ASP A 194 1.96 2.66 -5.75
N ALA A 195 1.01 1.75 -5.90
CA ALA A 195 1.01 0.49 -5.17
C ALA A 195 2.16 -0.45 -5.56
N SER A 196 2.69 -0.35 -6.79
CA SER A 196 3.78 -1.20 -7.26
C SER A 196 5.09 -0.91 -6.52
N ARG A 197 5.30 0.35 -6.14
CA ARG A 197 6.51 0.79 -5.46
C ARG A 197 6.47 0.58 -3.94
N CYS A 198 5.28 0.38 -3.36
CA CYS A 198 5.14 0.27 -1.91
C CYS A 198 5.89 -0.92 -1.32
N VAL A 199 5.96 -2.05 -2.04
CA VAL A 199 6.67 -3.26 -1.59
C VAL A 199 8.16 -3.02 -1.51
N GLY A 200 8.75 -2.44 -2.56
CA GLY A 200 10.18 -2.12 -2.57
C GLY A 200 10.57 -1.15 -1.45
N VAL A 201 9.75 -0.12 -1.22
CA VAL A 201 9.97 0.84 -0.12
C VAL A 201 9.84 0.16 1.24
N ALA A 202 8.78 -0.61 1.48
CA ALA A 202 8.59 -1.32 2.74
C ALA A 202 9.72 -2.33 3.02
N SER A 203 10.14 -3.07 2.00
CA SER A 203 11.27 -4.01 2.12
C SER A 203 12.58 -3.31 2.43
N ALA A 204 12.87 -2.17 1.81
CA ALA A 204 14.08 -1.40 2.09
C ALA A 204 14.09 -0.82 3.52
N LEU A 205 12.91 -0.43 4.04
CA LEU A 205 12.78 0.15 5.38
C LEU A 205 12.89 -0.88 6.51
N LEU A 206 12.42 -2.10 6.28
CA LEU A 206 12.38 -3.15 7.30
C LEU A 206 13.57 -4.12 7.20
N ASN A 207 14.35 -4.07 6.11
CA ASN A 207 15.55 -4.89 5.97
C ASN A 207 16.80 -4.09 6.37
N PRO A 208 17.47 -4.46 7.48
CA PRO A 208 18.64 -3.73 7.97
C PRO A 208 19.80 -3.63 6.95
N GLU A 209 19.96 -4.63 6.08
CA GLU A 209 21.04 -4.69 5.09
C GLU A 209 20.84 -3.74 3.90
N LYS A 210 19.60 -3.30 3.65
CA LYS A 210 19.25 -2.39 2.54
C LYS A 210 19.06 -0.94 2.97
N LYS A 211 19.14 -0.66 4.26
CA LYS A 211 18.97 0.69 4.81
C LYS A 211 20.03 1.69 4.35
N GLU A 212 21.23 1.21 3.99
CA GLU A 212 22.37 2.07 3.63
C GLU A 212 22.38 2.51 2.14
N GLU A 213 21.57 1.91 1.27
CA GLU A 213 21.56 2.24 -0.17
C GLU A 213 20.55 3.35 -0.57
N HIS A 214 19.67 3.79 0.35
CA HIS A 214 18.57 4.72 0.02
C HIS A 214 18.46 5.94 0.96
N VAL A 215 19.52 6.26 1.72
CA VAL A 215 19.62 7.50 2.51
C VAL A 215 20.43 8.56 1.76
#